data_bb7815d4150219b70d35181c63bec566
#
_entry.id   bb7815d4150219b70d35181c63bec566
#
_cell.length_a   1.000
_cell.length_b   1.000
_cell.length_c   1.000
_cell.angle_alpha   90.00
_cell.angle_beta   90.00
_cell.angle_gamma   90.00
#
_symmetry.space_group_name_H-M   'P 1'
#
loop_
_entity.id
_entity.type
_entity.pdbx_description
1 polymer ?
#
loop_
_entity_poly.entity_id
_entity_poly.type
_entity_poly.pdbx_seq_one_letter_code
_entity_poly.pdbx_strand_id
1 'polypeptide(L)'
;MLRFLRALGRVLVAAYERLMPGFWLRLKPGYQWAGAILLFAVVWIGSGLILHPSAPIVETGDAKTIPTVPLVRVAELTTSERSATITVRGRTQALHAVDVRAEVEGTVKAIHFDKGQKVKKGDVLCEIDVNDRGAKVAQMNAMVAQTGKELEVAQELYKQGFRSKTQLAQAQAAYEAAKAGAATMDIQLANTKIRAPWDGYVDDRYVDVGDYMRAGDKCEMVIAPEPFLAVGTVSENEVGQIKIGDPASASLVTGETVAGQVSFVADRADTATRTFRVEVTLPNPDNKLRDGVSADIHIPVRKVAAMKISPGILVLDDRGVIGVRTVVGGIVRFVPVKIVSDDPNGNWITGVPDHTQVITVGQQFVSDGEHVKAVTDKAGAGS
;
A
#
# COMPACT_ATOMS: atom_id res chain seq x y z
N MET A 1 -8.08 -21.81 -71.83
CA MET A 1 -6.95 -21.42 -70.92
C MET A 1 -5.89 -22.56 -70.81
N LEU A 2 -6.30 -23.85 -70.69
CA LEU A 2 -5.34 -24.97 -70.53
C LEU A 2 -4.45 -25.30 -71.78
N ARG A 3 -4.95 -25.00 -72.99
CA ARG A 3 -4.19 -25.23 -74.23
C ARG A 3 -3.06 -24.21 -74.48
N PHE A 4 -3.20 -22.98 -73.97
CA PHE A 4 -2.22 -21.90 -74.07
C PHE A 4 -1.01 -22.14 -73.12
N LEU A 5 -1.29 -22.65 -71.94
CA LEU A 5 -0.23 -22.98 -70.95
C LEU A 5 0.67 -24.15 -71.41
N ARG A 6 0.09 -25.13 -72.16
CA ARG A 6 0.90 -26.27 -72.73
C ARG A 6 1.77 -25.84 -73.93
N ALA A 7 1.33 -24.85 -74.71
CA ALA A 7 2.11 -24.30 -75.80
C ALA A 7 3.27 -23.44 -75.28
N LEU A 8 3.06 -22.61 -74.27
CA LEU A 8 4.08 -21.77 -73.63
C LEU A 8 5.14 -22.63 -72.95
N GLY A 9 4.75 -23.75 -72.32
CA GLY A 9 5.65 -24.69 -71.68
C GLY A 9 6.63 -25.36 -72.67
N ARG A 10 6.16 -25.72 -73.89
CA ARG A 10 7.02 -26.32 -74.92
C ARG A 10 8.01 -25.33 -75.54
N VAL A 11 7.62 -24.08 -75.72
CA VAL A 11 8.54 -23.02 -76.21
C VAL A 11 9.58 -22.67 -75.19
N LEU A 12 9.25 -22.63 -73.93
CA LEU A 12 10.20 -22.40 -72.83
C LEU A 12 11.20 -23.52 -72.64
N VAL A 13 10.77 -24.80 -72.80
CA VAL A 13 11.65 -25.96 -72.71
C VAL A 13 12.62 -25.98 -73.91
N ALA A 14 12.15 -25.69 -75.12
CA ALA A 14 13.01 -25.64 -76.31
C ALA A 14 14.03 -24.45 -76.30
N ALA A 15 13.62 -23.33 -75.71
CA ALA A 15 14.53 -22.18 -75.48
C ALA A 15 15.57 -22.49 -74.36
N TYR A 16 15.17 -23.25 -73.38
CA TYR A 16 16.02 -23.66 -72.28
C TYR A 16 17.13 -24.62 -72.76
N GLU A 17 16.82 -25.58 -73.62
CA GLU A 17 17.78 -26.53 -74.19
C GLU A 17 18.80 -25.87 -75.15
N ARG A 18 18.47 -24.74 -75.76
CA ARG A 18 19.35 -23.98 -76.65
C ARG A 18 20.29 -23.01 -76.02
N LEU A 19 19.96 -22.53 -74.81
CA LEU A 19 20.69 -21.48 -74.11
C LEU A 19 21.68 -22.00 -73.02
N MET A 20 21.56 -23.30 -72.66
CA MET A 20 22.39 -23.81 -71.59
C MET A 20 23.62 -24.59 -72.11
N PRO A 21 24.87 -24.22 -71.80
CA PRO A 21 26.06 -24.97 -72.15
C PRO A 21 26.05 -26.29 -71.40
N GLY A 22 26.49 -27.38 -72.11
CA GLY A 22 26.43 -28.80 -71.66
C GLY A 22 27.07 -29.13 -70.31
N PHE A 23 27.68 -28.15 -69.64
CA PHE A 23 28.22 -28.23 -68.31
C PHE A 23 27.07 -28.25 -67.21
N TRP A 24 25.93 -27.56 -67.42
CA TRP A 24 24.83 -27.51 -66.48
C TRP A 24 24.05 -28.82 -66.32
N LEU A 25 24.04 -29.63 -67.38
CA LEU A 25 23.34 -30.92 -67.37
C LEU A 25 24.06 -32.01 -66.56
N ARG A 26 25.31 -31.75 -66.11
CA ARG A 26 26.08 -32.68 -65.30
C ARG A 26 26.05 -32.44 -63.82
N LEU A 27 25.35 -31.41 -63.37
CA LEU A 27 25.18 -31.05 -61.94
C LEU A 27 23.99 -31.80 -61.34
N LYS A 28 24.10 -32.13 -60.04
CA LYS A 28 22.99 -32.77 -59.32
C LYS A 28 21.74 -31.86 -59.38
N PRO A 29 20.54 -32.45 -59.46
CA PRO A 29 19.28 -31.67 -59.69
C PRO A 29 19.05 -30.53 -58.73
N GLY A 30 19.55 -30.57 -57.48
CA GLY A 30 19.47 -29.50 -56.51
C GLY A 30 20.23 -28.22 -56.90
N TYR A 31 21.39 -28.35 -57.59
CA TYR A 31 22.18 -27.19 -58.04
C TYR A 31 21.63 -26.56 -59.31
N GLN A 32 20.92 -27.35 -60.13
CA GLN A 32 20.20 -26.81 -61.32
C GLN A 32 19.06 -25.87 -60.90
N TRP A 33 18.31 -26.25 -59.91
CA TRP A 33 17.24 -25.39 -59.38
C TRP A 33 17.77 -24.13 -58.67
N ALA A 34 18.86 -24.26 -57.93
CA ALA A 34 19.49 -23.12 -57.26
C ALA A 34 20.02 -22.11 -58.30
N GLY A 35 20.65 -22.60 -59.39
CA GLY A 35 21.12 -21.73 -60.46
C GLY A 35 20.00 -21.05 -61.25
N ALA A 36 18.89 -21.77 -61.50
CA ALA A 36 17.72 -21.19 -62.17
C ALA A 36 17.07 -20.07 -61.29
N ILE A 37 16.97 -20.27 -59.98
CA ILE A 37 16.45 -19.26 -59.05
C ILE A 37 17.38 -18.04 -59.00
N LEU A 38 18.67 -18.23 -58.99
CA LEU A 38 19.66 -17.15 -58.96
C LEU A 38 19.62 -16.33 -60.25
N LEU A 39 19.49 -16.99 -61.39
CA LEU A 39 19.35 -16.34 -62.69
C LEU A 39 18.06 -15.55 -62.78
N PHE A 40 16.93 -16.12 -62.27
CA PHE A 40 15.65 -15.43 -62.19
C PHE A 40 15.73 -14.21 -61.29
N ALA A 41 16.40 -14.30 -60.14
CA ALA A 41 16.59 -13.16 -59.20
C ALA A 41 17.44 -12.03 -59.85
N VAL A 42 18.51 -12.41 -60.59
CA VAL A 42 19.34 -11.42 -61.29
C VAL A 42 18.58 -10.72 -62.41
N VAL A 43 17.76 -11.46 -63.17
CA VAL A 43 16.89 -10.86 -64.21
C VAL A 43 15.79 -10.01 -63.60
N TRP A 44 15.24 -10.41 -62.44
CA TRP A 44 14.24 -9.64 -61.74
C TRP A 44 14.79 -8.31 -61.19
N ILE A 45 15.96 -8.35 -60.56
CA ILE A 45 16.63 -7.15 -60.03
C ILE A 45 17.09 -6.27 -61.21
N GLY A 46 17.62 -6.85 -62.26
CA GLY A 46 18.04 -6.11 -63.45
C GLY A 46 16.86 -5.46 -64.19
N SER A 47 15.70 -6.12 -64.27
CA SER A 47 14.49 -5.55 -64.86
C SER A 47 13.93 -4.38 -64.05
N GLY A 48 14.09 -4.44 -62.72
CA GLY A 48 13.74 -3.35 -61.81
C GLY A 48 14.60 -2.08 -62.07
N LEU A 49 15.86 -2.23 -62.43
CA LEU A 49 16.74 -1.10 -62.77
C LEU A 49 16.42 -0.48 -64.14
N ILE A 50 15.93 -1.27 -65.09
CA ILE A 50 15.72 -0.81 -66.48
C ILE A 50 14.28 -0.29 -66.69
N LEU A 51 13.32 -0.83 -65.90
CA LEU A 51 11.89 -0.52 -66.08
C LEU A 51 11.35 0.55 -65.07
N HIS A 52 12.19 1.13 -64.25
CA HIS A 52 11.77 2.33 -63.51
C HIS A 52 11.98 3.54 -64.44
N PRO A 53 10.94 4.08 -65.04
CA PRO A 53 11.03 5.40 -65.62
C PRO A 53 11.36 6.36 -64.44
N SER A 54 12.49 7.04 -64.53
CA SER A 54 12.80 8.15 -63.64
C SER A 54 11.57 9.05 -63.66
N ALA A 55 10.87 9.10 -62.56
CA ALA A 55 9.81 10.09 -62.41
C ALA A 55 10.41 11.45 -62.71
N PRO A 56 9.81 12.28 -63.55
CA PRO A 56 10.32 13.62 -63.80
C PRO A 56 10.50 14.27 -62.46
N ILE A 57 11.72 14.75 -62.16
CA ILE A 57 11.97 15.70 -61.09
C ILE A 57 11.09 16.87 -61.45
N VAL A 58 9.90 16.94 -60.83
CA VAL A 58 9.17 18.19 -60.79
C VAL A 58 10.12 19.12 -60.02
N GLU A 59 10.84 19.97 -60.75
CA GLU A 59 11.39 21.16 -60.15
C GLU A 59 10.19 21.85 -59.46
N THR A 60 10.07 21.63 -58.18
CA THR A 60 9.29 22.48 -57.30
C THR A 60 9.95 23.82 -57.42
N GLY A 61 9.41 24.61 -58.40
CA GLY A 61 9.71 26.02 -58.46
C GLY A 61 9.61 26.53 -57.05
N ASP A 62 10.52 27.43 -56.67
CA ASP A 62 10.57 28.16 -55.43
C ASP A 62 9.16 28.49 -54.93
N ALA A 63 8.53 27.55 -54.30
CA ALA A 63 7.42 27.82 -53.39
C ALA A 63 8.10 28.60 -52.26
N LYS A 64 8.09 29.89 -52.40
CA LYS A 64 8.26 30.83 -51.32
C LYS A 64 7.49 30.26 -50.15
N THR A 65 8.17 29.55 -49.27
CA THR A 65 7.62 29.02 -48.05
C THR A 65 7.22 30.25 -47.26
N ILE A 66 5.98 30.67 -47.45
CA ILE A 66 5.35 31.59 -46.53
C ILE A 66 5.35 30.79 -45.22
N PRO A 67 6.06 31.22 -44.19
CA PRO A 67 6.01 30.53 -42.93
C PRO A 67 4.55 30.61 -42.49
N THR A 68 3.80 29.55 -42.73
CA THR A 68 2.44 29.41 -42.21
C THR A 68 2.59 29.22 -40.73
N VAL A 69 2.47 30.33 -40.00
CA VAL A 69 2.48 30.35 -38.56
C VAL A 69 1.41 29.34 -38.10
N PRO A 70 1.78 28.27 -37.41
CA PRO A 70 0.81 27.24 -37.01
C PRO A 70 -0.31 27.85 -36.18
N LEU A 71 -1.55 27.42 -36.45
CA LEU A 71 -2.72 27.84 -35.70
C LEU A 71 -2.92 26.87 -34.54
N VAL A 72 -2.91 27.41 -33.30
CA VAL A 72 -3.16 26.62 -32.09
C VAL A 72 -4.35 27.17 -31.32
N ARG A 73 -5.12 26.29 -30.66
CA ARG A 73 -6.14 26.76 -29.73
C ARG A 73 -5.53 26.87 -28.35
N VAL A 74 -5.86 27.93 -27.64
CA VAL A 74 -5.41 28.19 -26.29
C VAL A 74 -6.61 28.42 -25.38
N ALA A 75 -6.50 27.93 -24.14
CA ALA A 75 -7.40 28.28 -23.06
C ALA A 75 -6.62 29.02 -21.97
N GLU A 76 -7.19 30.07 -21.46
CA GLU A 76 -6.68 30.71 -20.26
C GLU A 76 -7.12 29.91 -19.04
N LEU A 77 -6.16 29.37 -18.32
CA LEU A 77 -6.42 28.55 -17.14
C LEU A 77 -6.12 29.33 -15.87
N THR A 78 -7.02 29.18 -14.90
CA THR A 78 -6.86 29.80 -13.58
C THR A 78 -6.50 28.75 -12.55
N THR A 79 -5.70 29.14 -11.56
CA THR A 79 -5.37 28.30 -10.43
C THR A 79 -6.50 28.30 -9.41
N SER A 80 -6.72 27.15 -8.80
CA SER A 80 -7.57 27.00 -7.60
C SER A 80 -6.80 26.30 -6.50
N GLU A 81 -7.13 26.60 -5.25
CA GLU A 81 -6.55 25.88 -4.12
C GLU A 81 -7.01 24.42 -4.13
N ARG A 82 -6.07 23.50 -4.16
CA ARG A 82 -6.32 22.08 -4.08
C ARG A 82 -5.45 21.46 -2.98
N SER A 83 -6.04 20.59 -2.18
CA SER A 83 -5.26 19.83 -1.21
C SER A 83 -4.44 18.76 -1.96
N ALA A 84 -3.13 18.81 -1.81
CA ALA A 84 -2.28 17.69 -2.20
C ALA A 84 -2.55 16.52 -1.22
N THR A 85 -2.75 15.33 -1.74
CA THR A 85 -3.04 14.13 -0.95
C THR A 85 -1.90 13.16 -1.09
N ILE A 86 -1.34 12.72 0.03
CA ILE A 86 -0.41 11.59 0.06
C ILE A 86 -1.24 10.32 0.19
N THR A 87 -1.06 9.38 -0.73
CA THR A 87 -1.70 8.07 -0.67
C THR A 87 -0.71 7.04 -0.17
N VAL A 88 -1.00 6.45 0.97
CA VAL A 88 -0.16 5.48 1.65
C VAL A 88 -0.83 4.12 1.59
N ARG A 89 -0.17 3.14 0.99
CA ARG A 89 -0.65 1.76 1.02
C ARG A 89 -0.36 1.14 2.37
N GLY A 90 -1.37 0.51 2.94
CA GLY A 90 -1.29 -0.06 4.26
C GLY A 90 -2.30 -1.16 4.51
N ARG A 91 -2.56 -1.40 5.77
CA ARG A 91 -3.56 -2.36 6.23
C ARG A 91 -4.21 -1.88 7.51
N THR A 92 -5.39 -2.37 7.78
CA THR A 92 -6.03 -2.21 9.09
C THR A 92 -5.33 -3.05 10.13
N GLN A 93 -5.31 -2.55 11.36
CA GLN A 93 -4.75 -3.25 12.52
C GLN A 93 -5.59 -2.91 13.74
N ALA A 94 -5.93 -3.91 14.54
CA ALA A 94 -6.54 -3.66 15.84
C ALA A 94 -5.56 -2.88 16.74
N LEU A 95 -6.04 -1.88 17.46
CA LEU A 95 -5.20 -1.12 18.39
C LEU A 95 -4.65 -2.01 19.50
N HIS A 96 -5.48 -2.90 20.02
CA HIS A 96 -5.10 -3.87 21.04
C HIS A 96 -5.50 -5.27 20.61
N ALA A 97 -4.51 -6.14 20.50
CA ALA A 97 -4.67 -7.57 20.29
C ALA A 97 -3.67 -8.29 21.19
N VAL A 98 -4.13 -9.19 22.05
CA VAL A 98 -3.27 -9.89 22.97
C VAL A 98 -3.66 -11.36 23.12
N ASP A 99 -2.65 -12.21 23.14
CA ASP A 99 -2.79 -13.58 23.63
C ASP A 99 -2.84 -13.54 25.16
N VAL A 100 -4.01 -13.79 25.74
CA VAL A 100 -4.15 -13.87 27.19
C VAL A 100 -3.55 -15.19 27.64
N ARG A 101 -2.65 -15.15 28.65
CA ARG A 101 -1.83 -16.29 29.05
C ARG A 101 -2.11 -16.71 30.46
N ALA A 102 -1.88 -18.01 30.73
CA ALA A 102 -1.91 -18.55 32.08
C ALA A 102 -0.75 -18.00 32.91
N GLU A 103 -1.02 -17.57 34.14
CA GLU A 103 0.00 -17.15 35.11
C GLU A 103 0.38 -18.29 36.07
N VAL A 104 -0.44 -19.31 36.15
CA VAL A 104 -0.22 -20.50 36.95
C VAL A 104 -0.44 -21.77 36.11
N GLU A 105 0.19 -22.85 36.49
CA GLU A 105 0.02 -24.14 35.82
C GLU A 105 -1.18 -24.92 36.37
N GLY A 106 -1.76 -25.81 35.53
CA GLY A 106 -2.82 -26.72 35.90
C GLY A 106 -3.69 -27.12 34.71
N THR A 107 -4.65 -27.99 34.95
CA THR A 107 -5.59 -28.46 33.93
C THR A 107 -6.71 -27.44 33.74
N VAL A 108 -7.09 -27.19 32.49
CA VAL A 108 -8.23 -26.34 32.15
C VAL A 108 -9.52 -27.02 32.58
N LYS A 109 -10.23 -26.39 33.51
CA LYS A 109 -11.50 -26.91 34.08
C LYS A 109 -12.70 -26.43 33.26
N ALA A 110 -12.67 -25.20 32.81
CA ALA A 110 -13.76 -24.59 32.05
C ALA A 110 -13.25 -23.47 31.12
N ILE A 111 -13.95 -23.30 30.02
CA ILE A 111 -13.80 -22.19 29.07
C ILE A 111 -15.16 -21.55 28.96
N HIS A 112 -15.24 -20.24 29.10
CA HIS A 112 -16.51 -19.54 29.22
C HIS A 112 -16.95 -18.84 27.94
N PHE A 113 -16.02 -18.66 26.98
CA PHE A 113 -16.29 -17.95 25.72
C PHE A 113 -15.81 -18.76 24.53
N ASP A 114 -16.57 -18.68 23.44
CA ASP A 114 -16.21 -19.25 22.15
C ASP A 114 -15.66 -18.16 21.21
N LYS A 115 -14.98 -18.59 20.14
CA LYS A 115 -14.49 -17.70 19.10
C LYS A 115 -15.62 -16.83 18.55
N GLY A 116 -15.37 -15.53 18.41
CA GLY A 116 -16.32 -14.53 17.95
C GLY A 116 -17.24 -13.96 19.03
N GLN A 117 -17.21 -14.48 20.25
CA GLN A 117 -18.03 -13.95 21.35
C GLN A 117 -17.44 -12.67 21.94
N LYS A 118 -18.34 -11.78 22.38
CA LYS A 118 -17.99 -10.53 23.02
C LYS A 118 -17.67 -10.75 24.50
N VAL A 119 -16.58 -10.14 24.95
CA VAL A 119 -16.11 -10.19 26.34
C VAL A 119 -15.96 -8.79 26.91
N LYS A 120 -16.15 -8.66 28.22
CA LYS A 120 -15.89 -7.43 28.96
C LYS A 120 -14.61 -7.58 29.78
N LYS A 121 -14.00 -6.44 30.08
CA LYS A 121 -12.85 -6.40 31.00
C LYS A 121 -13.16 -7.11 32.32
N GLY A 122 -12.32 -8.06 32.68
CA GLY A 122 -12.46 -8.86 33.91
C GLY A 122 -13.28 -10.15 33.77
N ASP A 123 -13.95 -10.39 32.64
CA ASP A 123 -14.62 -11.65 32.38
C ASP A 123 -13.62 -12.82 32.42
N VAL A 124 -14.00 -13.95 32.98
CA VAL A 124 -13.17 -15.14 33.06
C VAL A 124 -13.23 -15.86 31.73
N LEU A 125 -12.12 -15.92 31.02
CA LEU A 125 -11.97 -16.59 29.73
C LEU A 125 -11.80 -18.12 29.94
N CYS A 126 -10.74 -18.47 30.65
CA CYS A 126 -10.44 -19.85 31.03
C CYS A 126 -10.33 -19.97 32.54
N GLU A 127 -10.77 -21.10 33.09
CA GLU A 127 -10.60 -21.46 34.49
C GLU A 127 -9.68 -22.67 34.58
N ILE A 128 -8.57 -22.53 35.30
CA ILE A 128 -7.66 -23.63 35.64
C ILE A 128 -8.15 -24.28 36.93
N ASP A 129 -8.03 -25.59 37.04
CA ASP A 129 -8.43 -26.31 38.24
C ASP A 129 -7.64 -25.80 39.48
N VAL A 130 -8.39 -25.51 40.51
CA VAL A 130 -7.85 -24.96 41.76
C VAL A 130 -6.90 -25.95 42.44
N ASN A 131 -7.09 -27.27 42.24
CA ASN A 131 -6.34 -28.34 42.88
C ASN A 131 -6.25 -28.13 44.41
N ASP A 132 -5.03 -28.16 44.98
CA ASP A 132 -4.74 -27.93 46.39
C ASP A 132 -4.63 -26.45 46.80
N ARG A 133 -4.72 -25.51 45.86
CA ARG A 133 -4.54 -24.04 46.12
C ARG A 133 -5.53 -23.53 47.14
N GLY A 134 -6.80 -23.98 47.06
CA GLY A 134 -7.80 -23.57 48.03
C GLY A 134 -7.45 -24.05 49.47
N ALA A 135 -6.94 -25.25 49.62
CA ALA A 135 -6.48 -25.77 50.91
C ALA A 135 -5.25 -24.98 51.44
N LYS A 136 -4.32 -24.63 50.53
CA LYS A 136 -3.14 -23.82 50.89
C LYS A 136 -3.55 -22.42 51.34
N VAL A 137 -4.51 -21.75 50.69
CA VAL A 137 -5.06 -20.47 51.15
C VAL A 137 -5.66 -20.60 52.55
N ALA A 138 -6.47 -21.65 52.82
CA ALA A 138 -7.05 -21.88 54.14
C ALA A 138 -5.96 -22.12 55.21
N GLN A 139 -4.89 -22.85 54.88
CA GLN A 139 -3.74 -23.08 55.75
C GLN A 139 -3.01 -21.76 56.08
N MET A 140 -2.74 -20.93 55.08
CA MET A 140 -2.06 -19.62 55.31
C MET A 140 -2.94 -18.67 56.12
N ASN A 141 -4.23 -18.64 55.89
CA ASN A 141 -5.17 -17.83 56.68
C ASN A 141 -5.21 -18.28 58.14
N ALA A 142 -5.15 -19.57 58.43
CA ALA A 142 -5.03 -20.09 59.79
C ALA A 142 -3.71 -19.67 60.45
N MET A 143 -2.59 -19.65 59.69
CA MET A 143 -1.29 -19.18 60.19
C MET A 143 -1.31 -17.66 60.48
N VAL A 144 -1.98 -16.85 59.66
CA VAL A 144 -2.23 -15.40 59.93
C VAL A 144 -3.03 -15.23 61.22
N ALA A 145 -4.09 -16.02 61.42
CA ALA A 145 -4.91 -15.94 62.63
C ALA A 145 -4.08 -16.35 63.90
N GLN A 146 -3.27 -17.41 63.83
CA GLN A 146 -2.40 -17.84 64.93
C GLN A 146 -1.39 -16.76 65.26
N THR A 147 -0.57 -16.32 64.31
CA THR A 147 0.47 -15.32 64.55
C THR A 147 -0.09 -13.98 64.97
N GLY A 148 -1.30 -13.62 64.50
CA GLY A 148 -2.05 -12.45 64.94
C GLY A 148 -2.37 -12.51 66.46
N LYS A 149 -2.81 -13.64 66.94
CA LYS A 149 -3.07 -13.84 68.39
C LYS A 149 -1.79 -13.80 69.20
N GLU A 150 -0.71 -14.43 68.69
CA GLU A 150 0.62 -14.35 69.35
C GLU A 150 1.15 -12.90 69.44
N LEU A 151 0.94 -12.10 68.39
CA LEU A 151 1.29 -10.69 68.40
C LEU A 151 0.45 -9.91 69.39
N GLU A 152 -0.85 -10.09 69.46
CA GLU A 152 -1.77 -9.46 70.41
C GLU A 152 -1.30 -9.73 71.84
N VAL A 153 -1.02 -10.98 72.18
CA VAL A 153 -0.48 -11.39 73.49
C VAL A 153 0.89 -10.77 73.76
N ALA A 154 1.77 -10.74 72.74
CA ALA A 154 3.10 -10.12 72.89
C ALA A 154 3.03 -8.62 73.14
N GLN A 155 2.09 -7.91 72.50
CA GLN A 155 1.83 -6.51 72.75
C GLN A 155 1.34 -6.21 74.15
N GLU A 156 0.42 -7.02 74.67
CA GLU A 156 -0.13 -6.85 76.03
C GLU A 156 0.93 -7.12 77.09
N LEU A 157 1.68 -8.20 76.95
CA LEU A 157 2.78 -8.52 77.90
C LEU A 157 3.92 -7.49 77.83
N TYR A 158 4.21 -6.89 76.69
CA TYR A 158 5.17 -5.80 76.55
C TYR A 158 4.71 -4.55 77.31
N LYS A 159 3.43 -4.15 77.16
CA LYS A 159 2.86 -3.03 77.95
C LYS A 159 2.94 -3.23 79.44
N GLN A 160 2.82 -4.47 79.90
CA GLN A 160 2.93 -4.85 81.32
C GLN A 160 4.40 -5.03 81.76
N GLY A 161 5.39 -4.85 80.90
CA GLY A 161 6.81 -5.00 81.20
C GLY A 161 7.34 -6.45 81.28
N PHE A 162 6.53 -7.44 80.89
CA PHE A 162 6.86 -8.86 80.94
C PHE A 162 7.53 -9.40 79.66
N ARG A 163 7.62 -8.59 78.59
CA ARG A 163 8.35 -8.95 77.38
C ARG A 163 9.29 -7.84 76.93
N SER A 164 10.42 -8.23 76.30
CA SER A 164 11.35 -7.28 75.72
C SER A 164 10.86 -6.70 74.39
N LYS A 165 11.42 -5.53 74.02
CA LYS A 165 11.15 -4.91 72.67
C LYS A 165 11.52 -5.85 71.54
N THR A 166 12.57 -6.64 71.68
CA THR A 166 13.02 -7.63 70.70
C THR A 166 11.99 -8.76 70.50
N GLN A 167 11.39 -9.24 71.60
CA GLN A 167 10.35 -10.29 71.53
C GLN A 167 9.06 -9.79 70.88
N LEU A 168 8.70 -8.51 71.14
CA LEU A 168 7.55 -7.91 70.43
C LEU A 168 7.86 -7.75 68.94
N ALA A 169 9.05 -7.30 68.58
CA ALA A 169 9.46 -7.15 67.17
C ALA A 169 9.49 -8.49 66.44
N GLN A 170 9.87 -9.60 67.11
CA GLN A 170 9.82 -10.95 66.56
C GLN A 170 8.37 -11.40 66.26
N ALA A 171 7.45 -11.20 67.22
CA ALA A 171 6.03 -11.54 66.99
C ALA A 171 5.42 -10.71 65.86
N GLN A 172 5.77 -9.42 65.76
CA GLN A 172 5.34 -8.56 64.65
C GLN A 172 5.86 -9.09 63.32
N ALA A 173 7.15 -9.42 63.24
CA ALA A 173 7.78 -9.92 61.99
C ALA A 173 7.14 -11.28 61.58
N ALA A 174 6.81 -12.17 62.53
CA ALA A 174 6.15 -13.44 62.24
C ALA A 174 4.75 -13.22 61.66
N TYR A 175 3.99 -12.29 62.25
CA TYR A 175 2.64 -11.97 61.72
C TYR A 175 2.70 -11.37 60.31
N GLU A 176 3.60 -10.42 60.04
CA GLU A 176 3.77 -9.82 58.70
C GLU A 176 4.25 -10.87 57.68
N ALA A 177 5.12 -11.80 58.06
CA ALA A 177 5.53 -12.88 57.20
C ALA A 177 4.37 -13.85 56.85
N ALA A 178 3.54 -14.22 57.84
CA ALA A 178 2.33 -15.03 57.59
C ALA A 178 1.34 -14.33 56.69
N LYS A 179 1.12 -13.01 56.88
CA LYS A 179 0.24 -12.18 56.05
C LYS A 179 0.74 -12.09 54.60
N ALA A 180 2.03 -11.91 54.41
CA ALA A 180 2.64 -11.90 53.06
C ALA A 180 2.50 -13.26 52.39
N GLY A 181 2.66 -14.36 53.14
CA GLY A 181 2.44 -15.74 52.66
C GLY A 181 0.99 -15.99 52.20
N ALA A 182 0.01 -15.52 53.00
CA ALA A 182 -1.41 -15.63 52.65
C ALA A 182 -1.73 -14.84 51.37
N ALA A 183 -1.25 -13.60 51.26
CA ALA A 183 -1.44 -12.77 50.06
C ALA A 183 -0.85 -13.43 48.81
N THR A 184 0.28 -14.10 48.91
CA THR A 184 0.87 -14.86 47.78
C THR A 184 -0.02 -16.01 47.34
N MET A 185 -0.60 -16.75 48.29
CA MET A 185 -1.51 -17.86 47.95
C MET A 185 -2.83 -17.36 47.35
N ASP A 186 -3.35 -16.23 47.84
CA ASP A 186 -4.55 -15.62 47.28
C ASP A 186 -4.34 -15.17 45.83
N ILE A 187 -3.18 -14.61 45.51
CA ILE A 187 -2.81 -14.25 44.13
C ILE A 187 -2.74 -15.51 43.25
N GLN A 188 -2.09 -16.58 43.73
CA GLN A 188 -2.00 -17.83 42.98
C GLN A 188 -3.38 -18.44 42.73
N LEU A 189 -4.28 -18.35 43.69
CA LEU A 189 -5.68 -18.80 43.54
C LEU A 189 -6.45 -17.90 42.57
N ALA A 190 -6.28 -16.58 42.65
CA ALA A 190 -6.90 -15.65 41.73
C ALA A 190 -6.45 -15.86 40.27
N ASN A 191 -5.18 -16.19 40.07
CA ASN A 191 -4.57 -16.45 38.77
C ASN A 191 -5.00 -17.76 38.11
N THR A 192 -5.75 -18.64 38.84
CA THR A 192 -6.43 -19.75 38.18
C THR A 192 -7.57 -19.32 37.28
N LYS A 193 -8.05 -18.08 37.42
CA LYS A 193 -9.09 -17.48 36.57
C LYS A 193 -8.44 -16.49 35.62
N ILE A 194 -8.18 -16.95 34.41
CA ILE A 194 -7.60 -16.13 33.34
C ILE A 194 -8.66 -15.18 32.82
N ARG A 195 -8.39 -13.85 32.87
CA ARG A 195 -9.40 -12.82 32.62
C ARG A 195 -9.08 -11.95 31.42
N ALA A 196 -10.12 -11.46 30.76
CA ALA A 196 -10.01 -10.49 29.69
C ALA A 196 -9.44 -9.15 30.22
N PRO A 197 -8.38 -8.60 29.59
CA PRO A 197 -7.73 -7.35 30.03
C PRO A 197 -8.55 -6.09 29.69
N TRP A 198 -9.42 -6.17 28.65
CA TRP A 198 -10.29 -5.10 28.16
C TRP A 198 -11.56 -5.67 27.51
N ASP A 199 -12.47 -4.78 27.15
CA ASP A 199 -13.68 -5.10 26.38
C ASP A 199 -13.29 -5.45 24.93
N GLY A 200 -13.76 -6.58 24.41
CA GLY A 200 -13.38 -7.01 23.08
C GLY A 200 -14.12 -8.25 22.60
N TYR A 201 -13.50 -8.95 21.67
CA TYR A 201 -13.98 -10.22 21.14
C TYR A 201 -12.87 -11.27 21.25
N VAL A 202 -13.27 -12.51 21.53
CA VAL A 202 -12.37 -13.67 21.41
C VAL A 202 -12.16 -13.96 19.94
N ASP A 203 -10.93 -13.81 19.46
CA ASP A 203 -10.57 -14.06 18.07
C ASP A 203 -10.13 -15.50 17.87
N ASP A 204 -9.27 -16.01 18.77
CA ASP A 204 -8.80 -17.36 18.73
C ASP A 204 -8.76 -18.02 20.11
N ARG A 205 -8.87 -19.35 20.15
CA ARG A 205 -8.78 -20.19 21.33
C ARG A 205 -7.70 -21.23 21.10
N TYR A 206 -6.77 -21.34 22.04
CA TYR A 206 -5.58 -22.16 21.92
C TYR A 206 -5.64 -23.45 22.76
N VAL A 207 -6.63 -23.56 23.64
CA VAL A 207 -6.77 -24.67 24.59
C VAL A 207 -8.20 -25.18 24.64
N ASP A 208 -8.36 -26.43 25.07
CA ASP A 208 -9.66 -27.06 25.34
C ASP A 208 -9.77 -27.52 26.80
N VAL A 209 -11.01 -27.79 27.25
CA VAL A 209 -11.25 -28.30 28.58
C VAL A 209 -10.57 -29.66 28.75
N GLY A 210 -9.75 -29.81 29.78
CA GLY A 210 -8.94 -30.99 30.05
C GLY A 210 -7.47 -30.85 29.64
N ASP A 211 -7.11 -29.82 28.86
CA ASP A 211 -5.72 -29.54 28.51
C ASP A 211 -4.93 -29.11 29.75
N TYR A 212 -3.64 -29.47 29.78
CA TYR A 212 -2.73 -29.01 30.83
C TYR A 212 -1.96 -27.79 30.34
N MET A 213 -2.13 -26.66 31.04
CA MET A 213 -1.41 -25.42 30.78
C MET A 213 -0.26 -25.23 31.75
N ARG A 214 0.84 -24.65 31.26
CA ARG A 214 1.94 -24.12 32.05
C ARG A 214 1.85 -22.60 32.16
N ALA A 215 2.51 -22.02 33.14
CA ALA A 215 2.65 -20.57 33.19
C ALA A 215 3.29 -20.03 31.88
N GLY A 216 2.63 -19.07 31.24
CA GLY A 216 3.01 -18.53 29.95
C GLY A 216 2.28 -19.12 28.74
N ASP A 217 1.58 -20.24 28.87
CA ASP A 217 0.80 -20.82 27.78
C ASP A 217 -0.41 -19.93 27.45
N LYS A 218 -0.76 -19.88 26.16
CA LYS A 218 -1.87 -19.06 25.65
C LYS A 218 -3.20 -19.75 25.93
N CYS A 219 -4.18 -19.00 26.46
CA CYS A 219 -5.56 -19.43 26.59
C CYS A 219 -6.38 -19.01 25.39
N GLU A 220 -6.62 -17.73 25.23
CA GLU A 220 -7.41 -17.13 24.16
C GLU A 220 -6.77 -15.83 23.69
N MET A 221 -7.07 -15.47 22.44
CA MET A 221 -6.72 -14.17 21.87
C MET A 221 -7.90 -13.22 21.99
N VAL A 222 -7.67 -12.05 22.58
CA VAL A 222 -8.68 -10.99 22.72
C VAL A 222 -8.28 -9.77 21.91
N ILE A 223 -9.18 -9.34 21.01
CA ILE A 223 -9.02 -8.17 20.17
C ILE A 223 -10.00 -7.10 20.59
N ALA A 224 -9.50 -5.87 20.81
CA ALA A 224 -10.35 -4.71 21.01
C ALA A 224 -10.91 -4.23 19.67
N PRO A 225 -12.22 -4.11 19.49
CA PRO A 225 -12.83 -3.77 18.22
C PRO A 225 -12.76 -2.29 17.90
N GLU A 226 -12.50 -1.42 18.88
CA GLU A 226 -12.52 0.04 18.75
C GLU A 226 -11.52 0.69 19.72
N PRO A 227 -10.73 1.68 19.21
CA PRO A 227 -10.60 2.06 17.82
C PRO A 227 -9.73 1.08 17.02
N PHE A 228 -9.84 1.14 15.69
CA PHE A 228 -8.93 0.48 14.77
C PHE A 228 -7.84 1.44 14.28
N LEU A 229 -6.77 0.90 13.75
CA LEU A 229 -5.71 1.63 13.08
C LEU A 229 -5.67 1.28 11.59
N ALA A 230 -5.40 2.27 10.73
CA ALA A 230 -4.83 2.01 9.43
C ALA A 230 -3.33 2.29 9.51
N VAL A 231 -2.53 1.29 9.22
CA VAL A 231 -1.07 1.34 9.36
C VAL A 231 -0.44 1.22 8.00
N GLY A 232 0.40 2.19 7.63
CA GLY A 232 1.12 2.18 6.38
C GLY A 232 2.51 2.78 6.52
N THR A 233 3.24 2.85 5.41
CA THR A 233 4.58 3.44 5.38
C THR A 233 4.69 4.49 4.30
N VAL A 234 5.33 5.61 4.61
CA VAL A 234 5.56 6.73 3.71
C VAL A 234 7.04 6.91 3.43
N SER A 235 7.36 7.50 2.29
CA SER A 235 8.75 7.79 1.91
C SER A 235 9.36 8.95 2.73
N GLU A 236 10.69 9.03 2.76
CA GLU A 236 11.43 10.13 3.39
C GLU A 236 11.06 11.51 2.83
N ASN A 237 10.73 11.59 1.54
CA ASN A 237 10.36 12.84 0.90
C ASN A 237 8.96 13.34 1.28
N GLU A 238 8.10 12.49 1.81
CA GLU A 238 6.71 12.76 2.11
C GLU A 238 6.44 12.92 3.60
N VAL A 239 7.20 12.21 4.46
CA VAL A 239 6.97 12.18 5.92
C VAL A 239 6.98 13.56 6.55
N GLY A 240 7.84 14.48 6.08
CA GLY A 240 7.91 15.86 6.59
C GLY A 240 6.66 16.71 6.33
N GLN A 241 5.72 16.22 5.51
CA GLN A 241 4.48 16.91 5.19
C GLN A 241 3.30 16.42 6.04
N ILE A 242 3.45 15.31 6.76
CA ILE A 242 2.41 14.68 7.58
C ILE A 242 2.62 15.08 9.04
N LYS A 243 1.55 15.48 9.72
CA LYS A 243 1.58 15.82 11.13
C LYS A 243 0.58 14.98 11.91
N ILE A 244 0.91 14.68 13.16
CA ILE A 244 -0.04 14.09 14.10
C ILE A 244 -1.23 15.05 14.24
N GLY A 245 -2.44 14.50 14.12
CA GLY A 245 -3.67 15.27 14.14
C GLY A 245 -4.23 15.63 12.76
N ASP A 246 -3.46 15.40 11.67
CA ASP A 246 -3.97 15.65 10.32
C ASP A 246 -5.19 14.74 10.04
N PRO A 247 -6.23 15.28 9.37
CA PRO A 247 -7.34 14.45 8.93
C PRO A 247 -6.84 13.42 7.88
N ALA A 248 -7.40 12.24 7.93
CA ALA A 248 -7.07 11.18 6.99
C ALA A 248 -8.31 10.34 6.68
N SER A 249 -8.28 9.58 5.61
CA SER A 249 -9.29 8.57 5.32
C SER A 249 -8.63 7.29 4.85
N ALA A 250 -9.22 6.16 5.17
CA ALA A 250 -8.77 4.86 4.71
C ALA A 250 -9.83 4.25 3.81
N SER A 251 -9.47 3.96 2.56
CA SER A 251 -10.31 3.23 1.61
C SER A 251 -9.89 1.77 1.63
N LEU A 252 -10.77 0.90 2.11
CA LEU A 252 -10.51 -0.52 2.23
C LEU A 252 -10.80 -1.25 0.91
N VAL A 253 -10.11 -2.34 0.67
CA VAL A 253 -10.37 -3.22 -0.49
C VAL A 253 -11.79 -3.79 -0.49
N THR A 254 -12.47 -3.80 0.67
CA THR A 254 -13.89 -4.19 0.83
C THR A 254 -14.87 -3.16 0.27
N GLY A 255 -14.39 -1.97 -0.19
CA GLY A 255 -15.20 -0.89 -0.75
C GLY A 255 -15.64 0.17 0.28
N GLU A 256 -15.34 -0.01 1.55
CA GLU A 256 -15.65 0.97 2.59
C GLU A 256 -14.57 2.04 2.66
N THR A 257 -14.98 3.29 2.90
CA THR A 257 -14.07 4.40 3.20
C THR A 257 -14.41 4.96 4.57
N VAL A 258 -13.43 4.96 5.46
CA VAL A 258 -13.59 5.40 6.85
C VAL A 258 -12.71 6.63 7.07
N ALA A 259 -13.31 7.70 7.58
CA ALA A 259 -12.58 8.89 7.98
C ALA A 259 -11.92 8.67 9.34
N GLY A 260 -10.71 9.21 9.49
CA GLY A 260 -9.92 9.09 10.70
C GLY A 260 -8.95 10.25 10.86
N GLN A 261 -7.97 10.07 11.73
CA GLN A 261 -6.97 11.09 12.04
C GLN A 261 -5.61 10.42 12.23
N VAL A 262 -4.54 11.07 11.74
CA VAL A 262 -3.16 10.63 11.97
C VAL A 262 -2.88 10.66 13.47
N SER A 263 -2.63 9.50 14.06
CA SER A 263 -2.34 9.35 15.49
C SER A 263 -0.86 9.18 15.79
N PHE A 264 -0.10 8.68 14.82
CA PHE A 264 1.33 8.43 14.99
C PHE A 264 2.09 8.57 13.68
N VAL A 265 3.27 9.16 13.75
CA VAL A 265 4.28 9.20 12.68
C VAL A 265 5.61 8.79 13.33
N ALA A 266 6.25 7.77 12.79
CA ALA A 266 7.51 7.29 13.33
C ALA A 266 8.63 8.31 13.13
N ASP A 267 9.45 8.55 14.16
CA ASP A 267 10.66 9.40 14.09
C ASP A 267 11.84 8.68 13.43
N ARG A 268 11.78 7.34 13.36
CA ARG A 268 12.85 6.50 12.81
C ARG A 268 12.34 5.77 11.58
N ALA A 269 13.11 5.88 10.48
CA ALA A 269 12.88 5.10 9.29
C ALA A 269 13.23 3.62 9.51
N ASP A 270 12.49 2.73 8.87
CA ASP A 270 12.92 1.36 8.64
C ASP A 270 14.18 1.38 7.77
N THR A 271 15.23 0.72 8.22
CA THR A 271 16.56 0.78 7.57
C THR A 271 16.62 0.02 6.25
N ALA A 272 15.76 -0.96 6.05
CA ALA A 272 15.73 -1.77 4.82
C ALA A 272 14.96 -1.07 3.71
N THR A 273 13.81 -0.46 4.04
CA THR A 273 12.90 0.15 3.07
C THR A 273 13.03 1.66 2.97
N ARG A 274 13.70 2.32 3.93
CA ARG A 274 13.81 3.78 4.08
C ARG A 274 12.45 4.48 4.14
N THR A 275 11.50 3.82 4.78
CA THR A 275 10.15 4.33 4.96
C THR A 275 9.83 4.58 6.43
N PHE A 276 8.91 5.49 6.69
CA PHE A 276 8.43 5.83 8.02
C PHE A 276 7.04 5.28 8.24
N ARG A 277 6.80 4.64 9.38
CA ARG A 277 5.49 4.13 9.76
C ARG A 277 4.57 5.30 10.10
N VAL A 278 3.36 5.26 9.53
CA VAL A 278 2.27 6.19 9.84
C VAL A 278 1.05 5.38 10.27
N GLU A 279 0.39 5.85 11.32
CA GLU A 279 -0.83 5.24 11.84
C GLU A 279 -1.96 6.26 11.85
N VAL A 280 -3.10 5.83 11.38
CA VAL A 280 -4.34 6.61 11.35
C VAL A 280 -5.37 5.89 12.21
N THR A 281 -5.89 6.57 13.23
CA THR A 281 -6.96 6.03 14.05
C THR A 281 -8.29 6.12 13.33
N LEU A 282 -8.96 4.98 13.22
CA LEU A 282 -10.25 4.81 12.56
C LEU A 282 -11.33 4.43 13.57
N PRO A 283 -12.48 5.10 13.61
CA PRO A 283 -13.62 4.66 14.41
C PRO A 283 -14.22 3.38 13.81
N ASN A 284 -14.64 2.46 14.68
CA ASN A 284 -15.26 1.19 14.30
C ASN A 284 -16.47 0.83 15.17
N PRO A 285 -17.45 1.73 15.37
CA PRO A 285 -18.56 1.50 16.29
C PRO A 285 -19.42 0.30 15.90
N ASP A 286 -19.54 0.02 14.61
CA ASP A 286 -20.33 -1.09 14.07
C ASP A 286 -19.55 -2.41 13.97
N ASN A 287 -18.28 -2.46 14.38
CA ASN A 287 -17.37 -3.62 14.28
C ASN A 287 -17.26 -4.19 12.86
N LYS A 288 -17.31 -3.34 11.84
CA LYS A 288 -17.17 -3.74 10.43
C LYS A 288 -15.72 -3.92 10.01
N LEU A 289 -14.82 -3.12 10.59
CA LEU A 289 -13.39 -3.22 10.31
C LEU A 289 -12.84 -4.51 10.90
N ARG A 290 -12.03 -5.19 10.10
CA ARG A 290 -11.32 -6.41 10.48
C ARG A 290 -9.82 -6.18 10.43
N ASP A 291 -9.06 -6.93 11.23
CA ASP A 291 -7.60 -6.86 11.22
C ASP A 291 -7.02 -7.43 9.92
N GLY A 292 -5.94 -6.83 9.43
CA GLY A 292 -5.19 -7.30 8.27
C GLY A 292 -5.79 -6.94 6.89
N VAL A 293 -6.90 -6.21 6.82
CA VAL A 293 -7.50 -5.79 5.53
C VAL A 293 -6.65 -4.71 4.88
N SER A 294 -6.32 -4.89 3.59
CA SER A 294 -5.59 -3.88 2.82
C SER A 294 -6.39 -2.58 2.70
N ALA A 295 -5.71 -1.46 2.85
CA ALA A 295 -6.30 -0.13 2.80
C ALA A 295 -5.37 0.87 2.12
N ASP A 296 -5.95 1.76 1.31
CA ASP A 296 -5.29 2.94 0.81
C ASP A 296 -5.63 4.12 1.73
N ILE A 297 -4.62 4.66 2.40
CA ILE A 297 -4.76 5.75 3.36
C ILE A 297 -4.49 7.05 2.62
N HIS A 298 -5.46 7.96 2.61
CA HIS A 298 -5.39 9.26 1.98
C HIS A 298 -5.23 10.34 3.03
N ILE A 299 -4.09 11.04 3.00
CA ILE A 299 -3.75 12.11 3.95
C ILE A 299 -3.63 13.42 3.18
N PRO A 300 -4.60 14.34 3.28
CA PRO A 300 -4.49 15.69 2.73
C PRO A 300 -3.43 16.47 3.51
N VAL A 301 -2.35 16.92 2.83
CA VAL A 301 -1.20 17.50 3.55
C VAL A 301 -1.09 19.01 3.42
N ARG A 302 -1.23 19.55 2.23
CA ARG A 302 -1.14 20.99 2.00
C ARG A 302 -2.04 21.44 0.88
N LYS A 303 -2.48 22.68 0.94
CA LYS A 303 -3.12 23.34 -0.18
C LYS A 303 -2.05 23.84 -1.14
N VAL A 304 -2.19 23.51 -2.40
CA VAL A 304 -1.35 24.01 -3.49
C VAL A 304 -2.24 24.67 -4.52
N ALA A 305 -1.73 25.77 -5.11
CA ALA A 305 -2.37 26.35 -6.27
C ALA A 305 -2.18 25.38 -7.45
N ALA A 306 -3.26 24.85 -7.95
CA ALA A 306 -3.25 23.88 -9.03
C ALA A 306 -4.27 24.25 -10.11
N MET A 307 -3.99 23.86 -11.35
CA MET A 307 -4.89 24.04 -12.48
C MET A 307 -5.46 22.70 -12.89
N LYS A 308 -6.74 22.67 -13.25
CA LYS A 308 -7.37 21.48 -13.83
C LYS A 308 -7.18 21.48 -15.34
N ILE A 309 -6.63 20.41 -15.88
CA ILE A 309 -6.43 20.21 -17.31
C ILE A 309 -6.92 18.84 -17.76
N SER A 310 -7.26 18.73 -19.04
CA SER A 310 -7.49 17.42 -19.67
C SER A 310 -6.15 16.66 -19.80
N PRO A 311 -6.11 15.34 -19.58
CA PRO A 311 -4.90 14.54 -19.77
C PRO A 311 -4.27 14.67 -21.16
N GLY A 312 -5.08 14.89 -22.19
CA GLY A 312 -4.62 15.06 -23.57
C GLY A 312 -3.79 16.32 -23.85
N ILE A 313 -3.71 17.26 -22.90
CA ILE A 313 -2.91 18.49 -23.02
C ILE A 313 -1.47 18.27 -22.55
N LEU A 314 -1.24 17.22 -21.76
CA LEU A 314 0.10 16.88 -21.29
C LEU A 314 0.99 16.40 -22.44
N VAL A 315 2.21 16.90 -22.49
CA VAL A 315 3.24 16.51 -23.45
C VAL A 315 4.53 16.16 -22.72
N LEU A 316 5.37 15.34 -23.36
CA LEU A 316 6.73 15.09 -22.88
C LEU A 316 7.72 15.92 -23.71
N ASP A 317 8.75 16.44 -23.05
CA ASP A 317 9.90 16.99 -23.75
C ASP A 317 10.85 15.87 -24.22
N ASP A 318 11.91 16.23 -24.95
CA ASP A 318 12.90 15.30 -25.48
C ASP A 318 13.68 14.54 -24.36
N ARG A 319 13.60 15.00 -23.13
CA ARG A 319 14.21 14.40 -21.93
C ARG A 319 13.23 13.53 -21.14
N GLY A 320 11.98 13.42 -21.61
CA GLY A 320 10.92 12.66 -20.93
C GLY A 320 10.29 13.41 -19.75
N VAL A 321 10.47 14.74 -19.65
CA VAL A 321 9.83 15.54 -18.61
C VAL A 321 8.39 15.86 -19.03
N ILE A 322 7.44 15.61 -18.13
CA ILE A 322 6.02 15.93 -18.34
C ILE A 322 5.83 17.46 -18.20
N GLY A 323 5.12 18.05 -19.17
CA GLY A 323 4.83 19.49 -19.15
C GLY A 323 3.60 19.84 -19.97
N VAL A 324 3.35 21.13 -20.04
CA VAL A 324 2.35 21.73 -20.94
C VAL A 324 3.01 22.76 -21.84
N ARG A 325 2.44 22.97 -23.02
CA ARG A 325 2.86 24.05 -23.90
C ARG A 325 1.96 25.27 -23.70
N THR A 326 2.59 26.41 -23.45
CA THR A 326 1.94 27.69 -23.20
C THR A 326 2.29 28.65 -24.33
N VAL A 327 1.50 29.70 -24.52
CA VAL A 327 1.78 30.74 -25.48
C VAL A 327 2.04 32.05 -24.74
N VAL A 328 3.22 32.61 -24.94
CA VAL A 328 3.62 33.93 -24.38
C VAL A 328 4.10 34.83 -25.51
N GLY A 329 3.37 35.91 -25.76
CA GLY A 329 3.73 36.85 -26.87
C GLY A 329 3.72 36.21 -28.25
N GLY A 330 2.88 35.18 -28.49
CA GLY A 330 2.83 34.47 -29.78
C GLY A 330 3.93 33.41 -29.96
N ILE A 331 4.70 33.12 -28.92
CA ILE A 331 5.77 32.11 -28.92
C ILE A 331 5.39 30.96 -27.98
N VAL A 332 5.60 29.74 -28.43
CA VAL A 332 5.38 28.53 -27.62
C VAL A 332 6.46 28.39 -26.57
N ARG A 333 6.05 28.09 -25.34
CA ARG A 333 6.97 27.78 -24.23
C ARG A 333 6.55 26.49 -23.58
N PHE A 334 7.52 25.58 -23.40
CA PHE A 334 7.33 24.37 -22.63
C PHE A 334 7.50 24.69 -21.13
N VAL A 335 6.48 24.36 -20.34
CA VAL A 335 6.48 24.54 -18.88
C VAL A 335 6.38 23.18 -18.23
N PRO A 336 7.41 22.74 -17.48
CA PRO A 336 7.35 21.47 -16.75
C PRO A 336 6.31 21.56 -15.63
N VAL A 337 5.53 20.49 -15.47
CA VAL A 337 4.46 20.43 -14.47
C VAL A 337 4.60 19.22 -13.59
N LYS A 338 4.00 19.31 -12.38
CA LYS A 338 3.81 18.14 -11.50
C LYS A 338 2.32 17.87 -11.37
N ILE A 339 1.93 16.61 -11.55
CA ILE A 339 0.55 16.16 -11.30
C ILE A 339 0.36 16.07 -9.79
N VAL A 340 -0.68 16.73 -9.28
CA VAL A 340 -1.03 16.79 -7.87
C VAL A 340 -2.13 15.79 -7.54
N SER A 341 -3.10 15.64 -8.45
CA SER A 341 -4.22 14.73 -8.30
C SER A 341 -4.73 14.31 -9.68
N ASP A 342 -5.13 13.06 -9.79
CA ASP A 342 -5.74 12.48 -10.97
C ASP A 342 -7.22 12.23 -10.66
N ASP A 343 -8.11 12.98 -11.30
CA ASP A 343 -9.54 12.87 -11.15
C ASP A 343 -10.16 12.29 -12.44
N PRO A 344 -11.30 11.59 -12.40
CA PRO A 344 -11.96 11.07 -13.61
C PRO A 344 -12.24 12.15 -14.67
N ASN A 345 -12.37 13.40 -14.25
CA ASN A 345 -12.70 14.55 -15.10
C ASN A 345 -11.48 15.42 -15.45
N GLY A 346 -10.24 14.96 -15.23
CA GLY A 346 -9.03 15.68 -15.58
C GLY A 346 -7.97 15.68 -14.49
N ASN A 347 -6.75 16.08 -14.86
CA ASN A 347 -5.61 16.09 -13.97
C ASN A 347 -5.41 17.48 -13.38
N TRP A 348 -5.10 17.52 -12.09
CA TRP A 348 -4.68 18.74 -11.42
C TRP A 348 -3.16 18.84 -11.46
N ILE A 349 -2.67 19.95 -12.04
CA ILE A 349 -1.24 20.20 -12.20
C ILE A 349 -0.81 21.46 -11.46
N THR A 350 0.44 21.49 -11.05
CA THR A 350 1.11 22.66 -10.50
C THR A 350 2.39 22.96 -11.28
N GLY A 351 2.89 24.19 -11.18
CA GLY A 351 4.10 24.64 -11.89
C GLY A 351 3.83 25.64 -13.01
N VAL A 352 2.56 25.89 -13.35
CA VAL A 352 2.14 26.89 -14.33
C VAL A 352 1.66 28.14 -13.59
N PRO A 353 2.10 29.35 -13.99
CA PRO A 353 1.59 30.60 -13.41
C PRO A 353 0.09 30.78 -13.67
N ASP A 354 -0.57 31.53 -12.79
CA ASP A 354 -2.00 31.86 -12.95
C ASP A 354 -2.25 32.68 -14.23
N HIS A 355 -3.45 32.58 -14.77
CA HIS A 355 -3.85 33.25 -16.01
C HIS A 355 -2.95 32.92 -17.21
N THR A 356 -2.38 31.74 -17.28
CA THR A 356 -1.53 31.35 -18.42
C THR A 356 -2.37 30.77 -19.56
N GLN A 357 -2.04 31.17 -20.79
CA GLN A 357 -2.61 30.61 -22.01
C GLN A 357 -1.94 29.25 -22.31
N VAL A 358 -2.66 28.16 -22.05
CA VAL A 358 -2.20 26.80 -22.33
C VAL A 358 -2.77 26.34 -23.66
N ILE A 359 -1.95 25.71 -24.49
CA ILE A 359 -2.38 25.13 -25.78
C ILE A 359 -3.22 23.88 -25.49
N THR A 360 -4.48 23.92 -25.91
CA THR A 360 -5.44 22.82 -25.73
C THR A 360 -5.56 21.93 -26.97
N VAL A 361 -5.30 22.47 -28.17
CA VAL A 361 -5.30 21.74 -29.42
C VAL A 361 -4.15 22.24 -30.31
N GLY A 362 -3.43 21.29 -30.90
CA GLY A 362 -2.28 21.60 -31.75
C GLY A 362 -0.93 21.45 -31.01
N GLN A 363 -0.93 21.09 -29.74
CA GLN A 363 0.27 20.93 -28.91
C GLN A 363 1.29 19.93 -29.47
N GLN A 364 0.87 18.96 -30.27
CA GLN A 364 1.77 17.95 -30.87
C GLN A 364 2.49 18.46 -32.12
N PHE A 365 2.00 19.55 -32.74
CA PHE A 365 2.49 20.06 -34.02
C PHE A 365 3.39 21.28 -33.87
N VAL A 366 3.65 21.75 -32.68
CA VAL A 366 4.47 22.93 -32.39
C VAL A 366 5.61 22.60 -31.45
N SER A 367 6.73 23.30 -31.58
CA SER A 367 7.93 23.10 -30.76
C SER A 367 8.19 24.28 -29.84
N ASP A 368 9.02 24.11 -28.80
CA ASP A 368 9.42 25.19 -27.92
C ASP A 368 10.16 26.27 -28.70
N GLY A 369 9.81 27.55 -28.50
CA GLY A 369 10.35 28.69 -29.22
C GLY A 369 9.69 29.00 -30.56
N GLU A 370 8.76 28.22 -31.05
CA GLU A 370 8.07 28.39 -32.32
C GLU A 370 7.02 29.50 -32.24
N HIS A 371 6.92 30.32 -33.33
CA HIS A 371 5.88 31.31 -33.45
C HIS A 371 4.55 30.71 -33.87
N VAL A 372 3.49 31.00 -33.13
CA VAL A 372 2.14 30.46 -33.35
C VAL A 372 1.09 31.56 -33.37
N LYS A 373 0.00 31.31 -34.08
CA LYS A 373 -1.20 32.14 -34.01
C LYS A 373 -2.17 31.49 -33.03
N ALA A 374 -2.32 32.08 -31.85
CA ALA A 374 -3.23 31.63 -30.85
C ALA A 374 -4.68 32.04 -31.17
N VAL A 375 -5.60 31.09 -31.09
CA VAL A 375 -7.05 31.33 -31.11
C VAL A 375 -7.61 30.90 -29.79
N THR A 376 -8.18 31.86 -29.06
CA THR A 376 -8.78 31.55 -27.75
C THR A 376 -10.02 30.71 -27.96
N ASP A 377 -10.05 29.53 -27.36
CA ASP A 377 -11.26 28.73 -27.25
C ASP A 377 -12.18 29.46 -26.27
N LYS A 378 -13.37 29.87 -26.70
CA LYS A 378 -14.36 30.40 -25.78
C LYS A 378 -14.70 29.22 -24.85
N ALA A 379 -14.18 29.31 -23.64
CA ALA A 379 -14.18 28.25 -22.64
C ALA A 379 -15.50 27.50 -22.57
N GLY A 380 -15.51 26.27 -23.04
CA GLY A 380 -16.35 25.25 -22.51
C GLY A 380 -15.77 24.86 -21.14
N ALA A 381 -16.16 25.56 -20.09
CA ALA A 381 -16.01 25.06 -18.76
C ALA A 381 -16.81 23.79 -18.66
N GLY A 382 -16.11 22.66 -18.50
CA GLY A 382 -16.61 21.42 -17.92
C GLY A 382 -17.89 20.83 -18.55
N SER A 383 -17.73 19.79 -19.30
CA SER A 383 -18.69 18.67 -19.30
C SER A 383 -17.98 17.39 -18.89
#